data_7bae767d271eadc13cda734d5287ed7a
#
_entry.id   7bae767d271eadc13cda734d5287ed7a
#
_cell.length_a   1.000
_cell.length_b   1.000
_cell.length_c   1.000
_cell.angle_alpha   90.00
_cell.angle_beta   90.00
_cell.angle_gamma   90.00
#
_symmetry.space_group_name_H-M   'P 1'
#
loop_
_entity.id
_entity.type
_entity.pdbx_description
1 polymer ?
#
loop_
_entity_poly.entity_id
_entity_poly.type
_entity_poly.pdbx_seq_one_letter_code
_entity_poly.pdbx_strand_id
1 'polypeptide(L)'
;MAKVGIESFLLDCHTNDNMAEIEAAYGIKGFAVIVKLWQKIYSDKGYYCEWIERSPLLFLSQWFGGNSGVDLSLINQVVSHAIKIGIFNESMFNEYAILTSERIQRQYFDVVKRRTEIEVIDEYLLVSVANFKGNVNIIEKNVCRNSTSKVNTYFDSKKVNDAFAAYLAMRERSAPVPGSKIVNLIEQLNTFKDKGCSDDELVEIVKEATSKGWMNFYKSDKKKPEQSKANFTERNYSKDDMESLERKLLTRR
;
A
#
# COMPACT_ATOMS: atom_id res chain seq x y z
N MET A 1 -16.88 -13.58 28.04
CA MET A 1 -16.82 -12.74 26.83
C MET A 1 -17.79 -13.26 25.81
N ALA A 2 -18.63 -12.44 25.23
CA ALA A 2 -19.56 -12.84 24.18
C ALA A 2 -18.76 -13.32 22.95
N LYS A 3 -19.16 -14.44 22.36
CA LYS A 3 -18.52 -14.99 21.15
C LYS A 3 -18.84 -14.07 19.96
N VAL A 4 -17.86 -13.35 19.42
CA VAL A 4 -18.08 -12.36 18.37
C VAL A 4 -18.24 -13.03 17.01
N GLY A 5 -17.29 -13.85 16.58
CA GLY A 5 -17.33 -14.55 15.28
C GLY A 5 -18.31 -15.73 15.20
N ILE A 6 -18.34 -16.42 14.06
CA ILE A 6 -19.09 -17.64 13.82
C ILE A 6 -18.14 -18.79 13.46
N GLU A 7 -18.58 -20.04 13.72
CA GLU A 7 -17.75 -21.23 13.50
C GLU A 7 -17.85 -21.76 12.06
N SER A 8 -18.96 -21.49 11.40
CA SER A 8 -19.23 -21.98 10.04
C SER A 8 -20.01 -20.93 9.25
N PHE A 9 -19.78 -20.88 7.97
CA PHE A 9 -20.51 -20.04 7.02
C PHE A 9 -20.89 -20.85 5.78
N LEU A 10 -21.90 -20.38 5.05
CA LEU A 10 -22.36 -21.04 3.84
C LEU A 10 -21.49 -20.60 2.65
N LEU A 11 -20.97 -21.59 1.93
CA LEU A 11 -20.35 -21.38 0.62
C LEU A 11 -21.29 -21.96 -0.44
N ASP A 12 -21.63 -21.17 -1.46
CA ASP A 12 -22.50 -21.61 -2.53
C ASP A 12 -21.86 -22.75 -3.33
N CYS A 13 -22.69 -23.73 -3.71
CA CYS A 13 -22.25 -24.83 -4.56
C CYS A 13 -21.99 -24.38 -6.01
N HIS A 14 -22.62 -23.28 -6.43
CA HIS A 14 -22.40 -22.67 -7.74
C HIS A 14 -21.56 -21.42 -7.57
N THR A 15 -20.48 -21.35 -8.34
CA THR A 15 -19.65 -20.15 -8.42
C THR A 15 -20.45 -19.04 -9.07
N ASN A 16 -20.63 -17.91 -8.38
CA ASN A 16 -21.24 -16.74 -8.99
C ASN A 16 -20.25 -16.07 -9.99
N ASP A 17 -20.77 -15.20 -10.85
CA ASP A 17 -19.97 -14.57 -11.91
C ASP A 17 -18.71 -13.88 -11.39
N ASN A 18 -18.79 -13.16 -10.26
CA ASN A 18 -17.68 -12.47 -9.66
C ASN A 18 -16.58 -13.44 -9.16
N MET A 19 -17.00 -14.57 -8.59
CA MET A 19 -16.04 -15.57 -8.11
C MET A 19 -15.41 -16.34 -9.28
N ALA A 20 -16.20 -16.61 -10.34
CA ALA A 20 -15.71 -17.21 -11.57
C ALA A 20 -14.67 -16.30 -12.26
N GLU A 21 -14.85 -14.98 -12.20
CA GLU A 21 -13.87 -14.02 -12.72
C GLU A 21 -12.54 -14.06 -11.95
N ILE A 22 -12.60 -14.16 -10.63
CA ILE A 22 -11.39 -14.36 -9.79
C ILE A 22 -10.68 -15.67 -10.15
N GLU A 23 -11.42 -16.76 -10.32
CA GLU A 23 -10.84 -18.05 -10.71
C GLU A 23 -10.24 -18.01 -12.12
N ALA A 24 -10.90 -17.34 -13.07
CA ALA A 24 -10.36 -17.17 -14.41
C ALA A 24 -9.06 -16.35 -14.42
N ALA A 25 -8.97 -15.30 -13.59
CA ALA A 25 -7.80 -14.42 -13.54
C ALA A 25 -6.62 -15.00 -12.75
N TYR A 26 -6.88 -15.71 -11.64
CA TYR A 26 -5.85 -16.13 -10.67
C TYR A 26 -5.82 -17.64 -10.39
N GLY A 27 -6.71 -18.39 -11.01
CA GLY A 27 -6.85 -19.83 -10.79
C GLY A 27 -7.32 -20.17 -9.37
N ILE A 28 -7.11 -21.41 -8.97
CA ILE A 28 -7.50 -21.92 -7.64
C ILE A 28 -6.86 -21.12 -6.48
N LYS A 29 -5.73 -20.47 -6.70
CA LYS A 29 -5.10 -19.62 -5.68
C LYS A 29 -5.94 -18.38 -5.39
N GLY A 30 -6.51 -17.74 -6.42
CA GLY A 30 -7.43 -16.62 -6.25
C GLY A 30 -8.66 -17.00 -5.46
N PHE A 31 -9.30 -18.13 -5.81
CA PHE A 31 -10.41 -18.70 -5.06
C PHE A 31 -10.04 -18.95 -3.59
N ALA A 32 -8.89 -19.59 -3.35
CA ALA A 32 -8.40 -19.86 -2.00
C ALA A 32 -8.20 -18.59 -1.18
N VAL A 33 -7.65 -17.52 -1.78
CA VAL A 33 -7.46 -16.22 -1.11
C VAL A 33 -8.80 -15.65 -0.67
N ILE A 34 -9.82 -15.63 -1.54
CA ILE A 34 -11.15 -15.11 -1.18
C ILE A 34 -11.82 -15.95 -0.09
N VAL A 35 -11.80 -17.28 -0.21
CA VAL A 35 -12.38 -18.17 0.82
C VAL A 35 -11.68 -17.97 2.17
N LYS A 36 -10.35 -17.86 2.18
CA LYS A 36 -9.58 -17.58 3.41
C LYS A 36 -9.89 -16.20 4.00
N LEU A 37 -10.16 -15.20 3.17
CA LEU A 37 -10.62 -13.89 3.64
C LEU A 37 -12.00 -13.98 4.28
N TRP A 38 -12.94 -14.70 3.68
CA TRP A 38 -14.24 -14.96 4.32
C TRP A 38 -14.10 -15.70 5.64
N GLN A 39 -13.25 -16.75 5.69
CA GLN A 39 -12.95 -17.45 6.94
C GLN A 39 -12.42 -16.47 8.01
N LYS A 40 -11.48 -15.59 7.65
CA LYS A 40 -10.95 -14.57 8.55
C LYS A 40 -12.06 -13.62 9.04
N ILE A 41 -12.86 -13.08 8.14
CA ILE A 41 -13.96 -12.16 8.48
C ILE A 41 -14.92 -12.81 9.47
N TYR A 42 -15.43 -14.00 9.12
CA TYR A 42 -16.43 -14.68 9.91
C TYR A 42 -15.92 -15.20 11.26
N SER A 43 -14.65 -15.62 11.33
CA SER A 43 -14.06 -16.10 12.58
C SER A 43 -13.68 -14.99 13.56
N ASP A 44 -13.38 -13.79 13.07
CA ASP A 44 -12.95 -12.66 13.90
C ASP A 44 -14.15 -11.76 14.28
N LYS A 45 -14.49 -10.77 13.47
CA LYS A 45 -15.56 -9.81 13.74
C LYS A 45 -16.93 -10.26 13.21
N GLY A 46 -16.96 -11.22 12.33
CA GLY A 46 -18.15 -11.83 11.76
C GLY A 46 -18.70 -11.12 10.52
N TYR A 47 -18.70 -9.81 10.46
CA TYR A 47 -19.30 -9.03 9.36
C TYR A 47 -18.34 -8.08 8.65
N TYR A 48 -17.12 -7.91 9.14
CA TYR A 48 -16.04 -7.14 8.49
C TYR A 48 -14.67 -7.60 8.96
N CYS A 49 -13.61 -7.23 8.26
CA CYS A 49 -12.25 -7.21 8.79
C CYS A 49 -11.52 -5.93 8.36
N GLU A 50 -10.69 -5.41 9.24
CA GLU A 50 -9.80 -4.30 8.92
C GLU A 50 -8.74 -4.76 7.93
N TRP A 51 -8.53 -3.96 6.89
CA TRP A 51 -7.57 -4.24 5.82
C TRP A 51 -6.65 -3.05 5.62
N ILE A 52 -5.75 -2.88 6.58
CA ILE A 52 -4.73 -1.83 6.61
C ILE A 52 -3.43 -2.33 5.96
N GLU A 53 -2.46 -1.45 5.81
CA GLU A 53 -1.20 -1.71 5.10
C GLU A 53 -0.49 -3.03 5.50
N ARG A 54 -0.50 -3.39 6.78
CA ARG A 54 0.11 -4.64 7.27
C ARG A 54 -0.77 -5.88 7.17
N SER A 55 -2.06 -5.70 6.88
CA SER A 55 -3.03 -6.80 6.87
C SER A 55 -2.69 -7.88 5.85
N PRO A 56 -2.28 -7.58 4.59
CA PRO A 56 -1.91 -8.60 3.62
C PRO A 56 -0.74 -9.49 4.08
N LEU A 57 0.27 -8.90 4.71
CA LEU A 57 1.43 -9.65 5.20
C LEU A 57 1.06 -10.57 6.37
N LEU A 58 0.27 -10.07 7.34
CA LEU A 58 -0.23 -10.87 8.46
C LEU A 58 -1.15 -11.98 7.97
N PHE A 59 -2.00 -11.68 7.00
CA PHE A 59 -2.89 -12.66 6.40
C PHE A 59 -2.11 -13.77 5.69
N LEU A 60 -1.08 -13.41 4.91
CA LEU A 60 -0.20 -14.38 4.26
C LEU A 60 0.45 -15.31 5.28
N SER A 61 1.03 -14.76 6.35
CA SER A 61 1.74 -15.54 7.36
C SER A 61 0.83 -16.48 8.16
N GLN A 62 -0.40 -16.07 8.44
CA GLN A 62 -1.35 -16.82 9.26
C GLN A 62 -2.14 -17.86 8.48
N TRP A 63 -2.46 -17.61 7.21
CA TRP A 63 -3.43 -18.40 6.46
C TRP A 63 -2.84 -19.20 5.31
N PHE A 64 -1.59 -18.93 4.92
CA PHE A 64 -0.89 -19.63 3.85
C PHE A 64 0.47 -20.13 4.32
N GLY A 65 0.73 -21.41 4.10
CA GLY A 65 2.05 -22.00 4.36
C GLY A 65 3.07 -21.61 3.28
N GLY A 66 4.36 -21.78 3.59
CA GLY A 66 5.45 -21.43 2.69
C GLY A 66 5.42 -22.09 1.32
N ASN A 67 4.78 -23.26 1.19
CA ASN A 67 4.67 -24.00 -0.08
C ASN A 67 3.34 -23.79 -0.81
N SER A 68 2.50 -22.85 -0.37
CA SER A 68 1.19 -22.59 -1.02
C SER A 68 1.33 -21.98 -2.41
N GLY A 69 2.47 -21.37 -2.70
CA GLY A 69 2.69 -20.59 -3.91
C GLY A 69 1.83 -19.32 -3.98
N VAL A 70 1.28 -18.89 -2.83
CA VAL A 70 0.60 -17.60 -2.66
C VAL A 70 1.63 -16.65 -2.06
N ASP A 71 1.79 -15.51 -2.68
CA ASP A 71 2.66 -14.44 -2.22
C ASP A 71 1.87 -13.15 -1.91
N LEU A 72 2.55 -12.16 -1.37
CA LEU A 72 1.96 -10.87 -1.02
C LEU A 72 1.41 -10.14 -2.25
N SER A 73 2.09 -10.25 -3.38
CA SER A 73 1.66 -9.60 -4.62
C SER A 73 0.33 -10.18 -5.12
N LEU A 74 0.19 -11.51 -5.10
CA LEU A 74 -1.05 -12.18 -5.48
C LEU A 74 -2.21 -11.79 -4.56
N ILE A 75 -1.99 -11.76 -3.23
CA ILE A 75 -3.02 -11.33 -2.27
C ILE A 75 -3.50 -9.91 -2.59
N ASN A 76 -2.59 -8.98 -2.80
CA ASN A 76 -2.94 -7.59 -3.11
C ASN A 76 -3.69 -7.48 -4.45
N GLN A 77 -3.28 -8.22 -5.48
CA GLN A 77 -3.98 -8.23 -6.77
C GLN A 77 -5.38 -8.80 -6.65
N VAL A 78 -5.54 -9.94 -5.96
CA VAL A 78 -6.85 -10.59 -5.76
C VAL A 78 -7.78 -9.69 -4.96
N VAL A 79 -7.32 -9.07 -3.86
CA VAL A 79 -8.14 -8.17 -3.05
C VAL A 79 -8.56 -6.93 -3.84
N SER A 80 -7.63 -6.30 -4.56
CA SER A 80 -7.94 -5.14 -5.41
C SER A 80 -8.94 -5.47 -6.50
N HIS A 81 -8.82 -6.65 -7.12
CA HIS A 81 -9.77 -7.11 -8.13
C HIS A 81 -11.13 -7.42 -7.50
N ALA A 82 -11.16 -8.12 -6.37
CA ALA A 82 -12.39 -8.46 -5.64
C ALA A 82 -13.20 -7.23 -5.21
N ILE A 83 -12.52 -6.12 -4.86
CA ILE A 83 -13.18 -4.84 -4.58
C ILE A 83 -13.80 -4.27 -5.86
N LYS A 84 -13.06 -4.24 -6.97
CA LYS A 84 -13.54 -3.70 -8.25
C LYS A 84 -14.77 -4.41 -8.81
N ILE A 85 -14.83 -5.75 -8.66
CA ILE A 85 -15.95 -6.56 -9.15
C ILE A 85 -17.06 -6.72 -8.09
N GLY A 86 -16.95 -6.09 -6.92
CA GLY A 86 -18.02 -6.03 -5.91
C GLY A 86 -18.15 -7.26 -5.00
N ILE A 87 -17.14 -8.13 -4.91
CA ILE A 87 -17.07 -9.16 -3.85
C ILE A 87 -16.98 -8.48 -2.48
N PHE A 88 -16.20 -7.39 -2.39
CA PHE A 88 -16.17 -6.48 -1.27
C PHE A 88 -16.67 -5.10 -1.67
N ASN A 89 -17.29 -4.39 -0.74
CA ASN A 89 -17.82 -3.06 -0.99
C ASN A 89 -16.71 -2.02 -1.10
N GLU A 90 -16.64 -1.34 -2.23
CA GLU A 90 -15.58 -0.37 -2.53
C GLU A 90 -15.66 0.87 -1.63
N SER A 91 -16.87 1.38 -1.34
CA SER A 91 -17.04 2.55 -0.47
C SER A 91 -16.55 2.26 0.95
N MET A 92 -16.88 1.09 1.51
CA MET A 92 -16.43 0.66 2.82
C MET A 92 -14.91 0.50 2.88
N PHE A 93 -14.32 -0.02 1.82
CA PHE A 93 -12.87 -0.12 1.74
C PHE A 93 -12.20 1.27 1.67
N ASN A 94 -12.71 2.15 0.82
CA ASN A 94 -12.14 3.47 0.62
C ASN A 94 -12.32 4.38 1.86
N GLU A 95 -13.48 4.30 2.54
CA GLU A 95 -13.81 5.18 3.66
C GLU A 95 -13.24 4.68 4.99
N TYR A 96 -13.26 3.36 5.23
CA TYR A 96 -12.91 2.79 6.53
C TYR A 96 -11.76 1.78 6.50
N ALA A 97 -11.19 1.47 5.32
CA ALA A 97 -10.20 0.42 5.13
C ALA A 97 -10.65 -0.96 5.68
N ILE A 98 -11.91 -1.32 5.42
CA ILE A 98 -12.48 -2.61 5.82
C ILE A 98 -12.92 -3.42 4.61
N LEU A 99 -12.80 -4.74 4.71
CA LEU A 99 -13.39 -5.68 3.78
C LEU A 99 -14.72 -6.17 4.34
N THR A 100 -15.80 -5.85 3.68
CA THR A 100 -17.17 -6.27 3.97
C THR A 100 -18.02 -6.22 2.70
N SER A 101 -19.19 -6.82 2.72
CA SER A 101 -20.23 -6.68 1.70
C SER A 101 -21.61 -6.98 2.31
N GLU A 102 -22.68 -6.55 1.61
CA GLU A 102 -24.04 -6.89 2.06
C GLU A 102 -24.26 -8.39 2.24
N ARG A 103 -23.70 -9.21 1.34
CA ARG A 103 -23.78 -10.67 1.43
C ARG A 103 -23.14 -11.20 2.71
N ILE A 104 -21.92 -10.73 3.02
CA ILE A 104 -21.20 -11.10 4.25
C ILE A 104 -22.04 -10.74 5.48
N GLN A 105 -22.56 -9.52 5.50
CA GLN A 105 -23.33 -9.01 6.63
C GLN A 105 -24.66 -9.76 6.80
N ARG A 106 -25.42 -9.98 5.73
CA ARG A 106 -26.68 -10.74 5.76
C ARG A 106 -26.45 -12.16 6.31
N GLN A 107 -25.44 -12.86 5.80
CA GLN A 107 -25.13 -14.21 6.24
C GLN A 107 -24.71 -14.26 7.72
N TYR A 108 -23.88 -13.31 8.17
CA TYR A 108 -23.50 -13.22 9.57
C TYR A 108 -24.70 -12.99 10.48
N PHE A 109 -25.51 -11.96 10.18
CA PHE A 109 -26.65 -11.60 11.00
C PHE A 109 -27.72 -12.68 11.01
N ASP A 110 -27.92 -13.42 9.94
CA ASP A 110 -28.81 -14.60 9.92
C ASP A 110 -28.36 -15.72 10.87
N VAL A 111 -27.06 -15.95 10.97
CA VAL A 111 -26.52 -16.95 11.91
C VAL A 111 -26.64 -16.48 13.34
N VAL A 112 -26.34 -15.21 13.63
CA VAL A 112 -26.30 -14.69 15.01
C VAL A 112 -27.63 -14.15 15.51
N LYS A 113 -28.71 -14.19 14.73
CA LYS A 113 -30.04 -13.68 15.10
C LYS A 113 -30.65 -14.28 16.40
N ARG A 114 -30.13 -15.39 16.87
CA ARG A 114 -30.56 -16.03 18.13
C ARG A 114 -29.69 -15.66 19.32
N ARG A 115 -28.63 -14.86 19.11
CA ARG A 115 -27.78 -14.40 20.20
C ARG A 115 -28.50 -13.33 21.02
N THR A 116 -28.23 -13.32 22.30
CA THR A 116 -28.86 -12.36 23.24
C THR A 116 -28.29 -10.96 23.06
N GLU A 117 -27.05 -10.85 22.56
CA GLU A 117 -26.35 -9.60 22.41
C GLU A 117 -25.39 -9.66 21.23
N ILE A 118 -25.41 -8.63 20.39
CA ILE A 118 -24.55 -8.48 19.24
C ILE A 118 -24.04 -7.03 19.23
N GLU A 119 -22.72 -6.86 19.26
CA GLU A 119 -22.09 -5.55 19.14
C GLU A 119 -21.83 -5.25 17.66
N VAL A 120 -22.33 -4.10 17.19
CA VAL A 120 -22.12 -3.63 15.81
C VAL A 120 -21.72 -2.17 15.80
N ILE A 121 -20.95 -1.81 14.80
CA ILE A 121 -20.55 -0.42 14.52
C ILE A 121 -21.47 0.08 13.43
N ASP A 122 -22.25 1.13 13.72
CA ASP A 122 -23.29 1.62 12.81
C ASP A 122 -22.74 2.05 11.45
N GLU A 123 -21.60 2.73 11.45
CA GLU A 123 -20.96 3.22 10.23
C GLU A 123 -20.48 2.10 9.30
N TYR A 124 -20.30 0.87 9.80
CA TYR A 124 -19.87 -0.27 9.00
C TYR A 124 -21.03 -1.08 8.40
N LEU A 125 -22.27 -0.72 8.75
CA LEU A 125 -23.45 -1.46 8.32
C LEU A 125 -23.87 -1.09 6.89
N LEU A 126 -23.99 -2.11 6.06
CA LEU A 126 -24.58 -2.03 4.72
C LEU A 126 -26.03 -2.52 4.72
N VAL A 127 -26.43 -3.26 5.75
CA VAL A 127 -27.76 -3.84 5.87
C VAL A 127 -28.48 -3.27 7.08
N SER A 128 -29.80 -3.10 6.97
CA SER A 128 -30.61 -2.65 8.11
C SER A 128 -30.70 -3.76 9.14
N VAL A 129 -30.22 -3.50 10.36
CA VAL A 129 -30.31 -4.42 11.51
C VAL A 129 -31.67 -4.39 12.19
N ALA A 130 -32.56 -3.46 11.84
CA ALA A 130 -33.91 -3.34 12.40
C ALA A 130 -34.77 -4.60 12.19
N ASN A 131 -34.46 -5.41 11.19
CA ASN A 131 -35.16 -6.66 10.89
C ASN A 131 -34.64 -7.87 11.69
N PHE A 132 -33.53 -7.72 12.41
CA PHE A 132 -32.97 -8.78 13.23
C PHE A 132 -33.60 -8.68 14.63
N LYS A 133 -34.45 -9.65 14.97
CA LYS A 133 -35.17 -9.73 16.27
C LYS A 133 -34.23 -10.15 17.42
N GLY A 134 -33.06 -9.56 17.51
CA GLY A 134 -32.09 -9.77 18.58
C GLY A 134 -31.78 -8.45 19.28
N ASN A 135 -31.24 -8.52 20.48
CA ASN A 135 -30.69 -7.36 21.17
C ASN A 135 -29.37 -6.94 20.48
N VAL A 136 -29.48 -6.06 19.51
CA VAL A 136 -28.31 -5.49 18.82
C VAL A 136 -27.89 -4.25 19.60
N ASN A 137 -26.72 -4.31 20.22
CA ASN A 137 -26.09 -3.14 20.81
C ASN A 137 -25.31 -2.41 19.72
N ILE A 138 -25.83 -1.29 19.28
CA ILE A 138 -25.16 -0.39 18.34
C ILE A 138 -24.11 0.39 19.12
N ILE A 139 -22.86 0.22 18.74
CA ILE A 139 -21.74 0.98 19.29
C ILE A 139 -21.45 2.13 18.34
N GLU A 140 -21.77 3.35 18.74
CA GLU A 140 -21.25 4.54 18.10
C GLU A 140 -19.76 4.63 18.43
N LYS A 141 -18.91 4.18 17.54
CA LYS A 141 -17.48 4.33 17.65
C LYS A 141 -17.09 5.58 16.86
N ASN A 142 -16.22 6.41 17.43
CA ASN A 142 -15.49 7.40 16.63
C ASN A 142 -14.58 6.64 15.66
N VAL A 143 -15.15 6.20 14.55
CA VAL A 143 -14.42 5.49 13.51
C VAL A 143 -13.59 6.54 12.78
N CYS A 144 -12.29 6.34 12.74
CA CYS A 144 -11.43 7.12 11.88
C CYS A 144 -11.86 6.86 10.44
N ARG A 145 -12.66 7.78 9.87
CA ARG A 145 -12.93 7.77 8.43
C ARG A 145 -11.59 7.94 7.72
N ASN A 146 -11.29 7.03 6.83
CA ASN A 146 -10.25 7.31 5.85
C ASN A 146 -10.77 8.47 5.00
N SER A 147 -10.45 9.69 5.43
CA SER A 147 -10.73 10.86 4.62
C SER A 147 -10.12 10.60 3.27
N THR A 148 -10.95 10.40 2.24
CA THR A 148 -10.56 10.27 0.84
C THR A 148 -10.12 11.62 0.27
N SER A 149 -9.17 12.23 0.90
CA SER A 149 -8.08 12.88 0.23
C SER A 149 -6.91 11.93 0.42
N LYS A 150 -6.42 11.35 -0.68
CA LYS A 150 -5.25 10.48 -0.75
C LYS A 150 -4.04 11.12 -0.05
N VAL A 151 -4.02 11.10 1.27
CA VAL A 151 -2.82 11.27 2.04
C VAL A 151 -2.57 9.92 2.66
N ASN A 152 -1.93 9.04 1.88
CA ASN A 152 -1.30 7.88 2.45
C ASN A 152 -0.41 8.40 3.57
N THR A 153 -0.80 8.14 4.83
CA THR A 153 -0.04 8.60 5.99
C THR A 153 1.12 7.65 6.19
N TYR A 154 2.20 7.89 5.47
CA TYR A 154 3.42 7.08 5.54
C TYR A 154 4.27 7.43 6.77
N PHE A 155 4.07 8.64 7.34
CA PHE A 155 4.85 9.20 8.44
C PHE A 155 3.94 9.91 9.44
N ASP A 156 4.31 9.94 10.73
CA ASP A 156 3.58 10.65 11.78
C ASP A 156 3.54 12.17 11.55
N SER A 157 4.54 12.69 10.85
CA SER A 157 4.62 14.11 10.51
C SER A 157 3.84 14.43 9.25
N LYS A 158 2.80 15.27 9.37
CA LYS A 158 2.01 15.74 8.23
C LYS A 158 2.86 16.38 7.14
N LYS A 159 3.86 17.19 7.52
CA LYS A 159 4.75 17.86 6.56
C LYS A 159 5.55 16.87 5.72
N VAL A 160 6.06 15.80 6.33
CA VAL A 160 6.81 14.75 5.65
C VAL A 160 5.89 13.96 4.73
N ASN A 161 4.66 13.65 5.18
CA ASN A 161 3.67 12.98 4.35
C ASN A 161 3.29 13.78 3.11
N ASP A 162 3.00 15.06 3.26
CA ASP A 162 2.62 15.93 2.14
C ASP A 162 3.76 16.01 1.09
N ALA A 163 5.01 16.11 1.56
CA ALA A 163 6.17 16.11 0.68
C ALA A 163 6.35 14.75 -0.03
N PHE A 164 6.20 13.65 0.70
CA PHE A 164 6.32 12.29 0.14
C PHE A 164 5.20 11.98 -0.86
N ALA A 165 3.97 12.40 -0.59
CA ALA A 165 2.85 12.26 -1.52
C ALA A 165 3.10 13.04 -2.83
N ALA A 166 3.66 14.25 -2.74
CA ALA A 166 4.05 15.05 -3.92
C ALA A 166 5.16 14.34 -4.74
N TYR A 167 6.13 13.71 -4.06
CA TYR A 167 7.17 12.91 -4.70
C TYR A 167 6.58 11.68 -5.43
N LEU A 168 5.67 10.94 -4.81
CA LEU A 168 5.00 9.80 -5.44
C LEU A 168 4.18 10.23 -6.65
N ALA A 169 3.41 11.33 -6.54
CA ALA A 169 2.64 11.87 -7.65
C ALA A 169 3.52 12.30 -8.84
N MET A 170 4.72 12.83 -8.57
CA MET A 170 5.71 13.13 -9.61
C MET A 170 6.20 11.86 -10.30
N ARG A 171 6.47 10.80 -9.52
CA ARG A 171 6.97 9.52 -10.03
C ARG A 171 5.93 8.79 -10.87
N GLU A 172 4.67 8.79 -10.44
CA GLU A 172 3.55 8.12 -11.12
C GLU A 172 3.24 8.75 -12.50
N ARG A 173 3.62 10.01 -12.72
CA ARG A 173 3.52 10.64 -14.05
C ARG A 173 4.43 9.98 -15.09
N SER A 174 5.52 9.38 -14.67
CA SER A 174 6.48 8.73 -15.57
C SER A 174 6.26 7.23 -15.69
N ALA A 175 5.93 6.55 -14.59
CA ALA A 175 5.58 5.13 -14.55
C ALA A 175 4.93 4.77 -13.19
N PRO A 176 4.02 3.77 -13.13
CA PRO A 176 3.46 3.28 -11.88
C PRO A 176 4.57 2.86 -10.91
N VAL A 177 4.51 3.31 -9.66
CA VAL A 177 5.50 2.97 -8.64
C VAL A 177 5.04 1.69 -7.93
N PRO A 178 5.77 0.56 -8.05
CA PRO A 178 5.42 -0.68 -7.36
C PRO A 178 5.42 -0.48 -5.84
N GLY A 179 4.48 -1.12 -5.13
CA GLY A 179 4.37 -1.02 -3.67
C GLY A 179 5.67 -1.39 -2.94
N SER A 180 6.41 -2.40 -3.43
CA SER A 180 7.73 -2.77 -2.88
C SER A 180 8.75 -1.62 -2.93
N LYS A 181 8.66 -0.77 -3.95
CA LYS A 181 9.54 0.40 -4.10
C LYS A 181 9.13 1.52 -3.15
N ILE A 182 7.83 1.67 -2.88
CA ILE A 182 7.31 2.62 -1.88
C ILE A 182 7.82 2.24 -0.49
N VAL A 183 7.77 0.96 -0.13
CA VAL A 183 8.30 0.45 1.16
C VAL A 183 9.78 0.78 1.30
N ASN A 184 10.60 0.49 0.29
CA ASN A 184 12.04 0.81 0.32
C ASN A 184 12.31 2.32 0.48
N LEU A 185 11.49 3.18 -0.13
CA LEU A 185 11.60 4.63 0.01
C LEU A 185 11.24 5.11 1.42
N ILE A 186 10.22 4.50 2.03
CA ILE A 186 9.85 4.76 3.42
C ILE A 186 10.97 4.33 4.37
N GLU A 187 11.55 3.14 4.16
CA GLU A 187 12.68 2.65 4.95
C GLU A 187 13.91 3.57 4.84
N GLN A 188 14.19 4.12 3.65
CA GLN A 188 15.25 5.10 3.47
C GLN A 188 15.03 6.36 4.31
N LEU A 189 13.82 6.92 4.32
CA LEU A 189 13.49 8.10 5.13
C LEU A 189 13.52 7.79 6.62
N ASN A 190 13.05 6.62 7.05
CA ASN A 190 13.16 6.18 8.43
C ASN A 190 14.62 6.03 8.86
N THR A 191 15.49 5.50 7.99
CA THR A 191 16.94 5.41 8.26
C THR A 191 17.57 6.80 8.46
N PHE A 192 17.12 7.83 7.73
CA PHE A 192 17.59 9.20 7.97
C PHE A 192 17.06 9.75 9.30
N LYS A 193 15.82 9.44 9.67
CA LYS A 193 15.23 9.81 10.96
C LYS A 193 16.00 9.17 12.11
N ASP A 194 16.33 7.89 12.01
CA ASP A 194 17.13 7.15 13.01
C ASP A 194 18.56 7.70 13.16
N LYS A 195 19.10 8.29 12.08
CA LYS A 195 20.39 8.99 12.08
C LYS A 195 20.31 10.43 12.61
N GLY A 196 19.16 10.84 13.15
CA GLY A 196 18.97 12.12 13.81
C GLY A 196 18.55 13.27 12.90
N CYS A 197 18.06 12.99 11.68
CA CYS A 197 17.47 14.03 10.84
C CYS A 197 16.14 14.51 11.40
N SER A 198 15.96 15.85 11.46
CA SER A 198 14.69 16.45 11.83
C SER A 198 13.63 16.28 10.70
N ASP A 199 12.36 16.42 11.05
CA ASP A 199 11.28 16.35 10.07
C ASP A 199 11.41 17.41 8.96
N ASP A 200 11.91 18.60 9.28
CA ASP A 200 12.15 19.66 8.29
C ASP A 200 13.31 19.29 7.33
N GLU A 201 14.34 18.62 7.81
CA GLU A 201 15.42 18.10 6.96
C GLU A 201 14.93 16.97 6.04
N LEU A 202 14.06 16.08 6.55
CA LEU A 202 13.43 15.04 5.73
C LEU A 202 12.58 15.64 4.61
N VAL A 203 11.81 16.70 4.92
CA VAL A 203 11.03 17.44 3.90
C VAL A 203 11.95 18.05 2.83
N GLU A 204 13.10 18.61 3.21
CA GLU A 204 14.06 19.16 2.24
C GLU A 204 14.63 18.05 1.33
N ILE A 205 15.01 16.91 1.89
CA ILE A 205 15.51 15.75 1.13
C ILE A 205 14.47 15.28 0.10
N VAL A 206 13.20 15.15 0.52
CA VAL A 206 12.12 14.71 -0.37
C VAL A 206 11.82 15.75 -1.45
N LYS A 207 11.81 17.04 -1.12
CA LYS A 207 11.60 18.13 -2.07
C LYS A 207 12.75 18.22 -3.10
N GLU A 208 13.98 18.02 -2.67
CA GLU A 208 15.13 17.97 -3.56
C GLU A 208 15.05 16.80 -4.54
N ALA A 209 14.69 15.59 -4.04
CA ALA A 209 14.47 14.43 -4.87
C ALA A 209 13.32 14.64 -5.88
N THR A 210 12.25 15.33 -5.46
CA THR A 210 11.10 15.65 -6.32
C THR A 210 11.52 16.60 -7.44
N SER A 211 12.26 17.66 -7.12
CA SER A 211 12.70 18.69 -8.09
C SER A 211 13.70 18.15 -9.11
N LYS A 212 14.56 17.21 -8.69
CA LYS A 212 15.60 16.60 -9.54
C LYS A 212 15.15 15.30 -10.21
N GLY A 213 13.93 14.81 -9.92
CA GLY A 213 13.40 13.58 -10.47
C GLY A 213 14.17 12.31 -10.03
N TRP A 214 14.79 12.32 -8.86
CA TRP A 214 15.59 11.20 -8.38
C TRP A 214 14.73 9.98 -8.05
N MET A 215 15.31 8.81 -8.23
CA MET A 215 14.65 7.53 -7.93
C MET A 215 14.74 7.12 -6.45
N ASN A 216 15.69 7.68 -5.72
CA ASN A 216 15.96 7.41 -4.30
C ASN A 216 16.26 8.73 -3.59
N PHE A 217 16.29 8.68 -2.25
CA PHE A 217 16.60 9.83 -1.43
C PHE A 217 18.08 9.87 -1.07
N TYR A 218 18.67 11.05 -1.15
CA TYR A 218 20.06 11.31 -0.80
C TYR A 218 20.12 12.53 0.11
N LYS A 219 20.88 12.43 1.21
CA LYS A 219 21.20 13.60 2.03
C LYS A 219 22.32 14.36 1.31
N SER A 220 22.00 15.53 0.77
CA SER A 220 23.05 16.41 0.29
C SER A 220 23.78 16.98 1.51
N ASP A 221 25.00 16.52 1.77
CA ASP A 221 25.87 17.22 2.67
C ASP A 221 26.03 18.65 2.14
N LYS A 222 25.47 19.62 2.86
CA LYS A 222 25.71 21.06 2.59
C LYS A 222 27.14 21.41 2.98
N LYS A 223 28.15 20.72 2.41
CA LYS A 223 29.45 21.34 2.16
C LYS A 223 29.26 22.24 0.95
N LYS A 224 29.43 23.56 1.14
CA LYS A 224 29.61 24.49 0.01
C LYS A 224 30.37 23.73 -1.06
N PRO A 225 29.96 23.76 -2.34
CA PRO A 225 30.82 23.28 -3.38
C PRO A 225 32.10 24.08 -3.28
N GLU A 226 33.17 23.51 -2.75
CA GLU A 226 34.48 23.89 -3.20
C GLU A 226 34.41 23.69 -4.70
N GLN A 227 34.51 24.82 -5.41
CA GLN A 227 34.70 24.81 -6.85
C GLN A 227 35.78 23.76 -7.09
N SER A 228 35.39 22.64 -7.65
CA SER A 228 36.33 21.69 -8.19
C SER A 228 37.11 22.49 -9.23
N LYS A 229 38.30 22.93 -8.83
CA LYS A 229 39.28 23.39 -9.79
C LYS A 229 39.39 22.27 -10.78
N ALA A 230 38.85 22.51 -11.98
CA ALA A 230 39.00 21.57 -13.06
C ALA A 230 40.52 21.28 -13.13
N ASN A 231 40.88 20.02 -13.00
CA ASN A 231 42.24 19.52 -13.17
C ASN A 231 42.62 19.59 -14.68
N PHE A 232 42.22 20.66 -15.32
CA PHE A 232 42.62 21.04 -16.66
C PHE A 232 43.68 22.11 -16.51
N THR A 233 44.93 21.69 -16.33
CA THR A 233 46.07 22.52 -16.59
C THR A 233 46.05 22.79 -18.09
N GLU A 234 45.65 24.00 -18.50
CA GLU A 234 45.86 24.47 -19.84
C GLU A 234 47.37 24.31 -20.15
N ARG A 235 47.69 23.33 -20.99
CA ARG A 235 49.03 23.18 -21.53
C ARG A 235 49.21 24.33 -22.53
N ASN A 236 49.90 25.40 -22.12
CA ASN A 236 50.38 26.43 -23.03
C ASN A 236 51.45 25.81 -23.92
N TYR A 237 51.06 25.44 -25.12
CA TYR A 237 52.00 25.05 -26.16
C TYR A 237 52.59 26.31 -26.75
N SER A 238 53.94 26.42 -26.78
CA SER A 238 54.64 27.44 -27.53
C SER A 238 54.41 27.23 -29.03
N LYS A 239 54.63 28.30 -29.85
CA LYS A 239 54.55 28.16 -31.30
C LYS A 239 55.42 27.05 -31.86
N ASP A 240 56.60 26.85 -31.27
CA ASP A 240 57.56 25.82 -31.66
C ASP A 240 57.06 24.40 -31.36
N ASP A 241 56.28 24.23 -30.24
CA ASP A 241 55.68 22.97 -29.90
C ASP A 241 54.55 22.59 -30.88
N MET A 242 53.78 23.54 -31.34
CA MET A 242 52.74 23.35 -32.34
C MET A 242 53.31 22.96 -33.68
N GLU A 243 54.36 23.65 -34.18
CA GLU A 243 55.06 23.28 -35.44
C GLU A 243 55.70 21.89 -35.37
N SER A 244 56.22 21.48 -34.21
CA SER A 244 56.79 20.15 -34.04
C SER A 244 55.73 19.04 -34.06
N LEU A 245 54.53 19.32 -33.54
CA LEU A 245 53.39 18.43 -33.59
C LEU A 245 52.79 18.30 -35.00
N GLU A 246 52.70 19.40 -35.73
CA GLU A 246 52.27 19.35 -37.15
C GLU A 246 53.25 18.56 -38.02
N ARG A 247 54.55 18.73 -37.87
CA ARG A 247 55.57 17.93 -38.60
C ARG A 247 55.44 16.41 -38.28
N LYS A 248 55.18 16.07 -37.01
CA LYS A 248 54.98 14.68 -36.62
C LYS A 248 53.69 14.06 -37.17
N LEU A 249 52.65 14.84 -37.37
CA LEU A 249 51.41 14.40 -38.00
C LEU A 249 51.53 14.22 -39.51
N LEU A 250 52.33 15.06 -40.18
CA LEU A 250 52.53 15.01 -41.62
C LEU A 250 53.50 13.86 -42.04
N THR A 251 54.38 13.40 -41.15
CA THR A 251 55.34 12.29 -41.42
C THR A 251 54.78 10.90 -41.09
N ARG A 252 53.52 10.81 -40.67
CA ARG A 252 52.81 9.53 -40.37
C ARG A 252 51.81 9.17 -41.48
N ARG A 253 52.24 9.26 -42.74
CA ARG A 253 51.59 8.62 -43.88
C ARG A 253 52.51 7.59 -44.52
#